data_b5dd77bc7c3635f88c6291eb17e650c9
#
_entry.id   b5dd77bc7c3635f88c6291eb17e650c9
#
_cell.length_a   1.000
_cell.length_b   1.000
_cell.length_c   1.000
_cell.angle_alpha   90.00
_cell.angle_beta   90.00
_cell.angle_gamma   90.00
#
_symmetry.space_group_name_H-M   'P 1'
#
loop_
_entity.id
_entity.type
_entity.pdbx_description
1 polymer ?
#
loop_
_entity_poly.entity_id
_entity_poly.type
_entity_poly.pdbx_seq_one_letter_code
_entity_poly.pdbx_strand_id
1 'polypeptide(L)'
;MTAILAEGQIMEVSDVLAASPIQLALERADDLLDDLLDAHEAXXPAHILAQTERLRRGLERLSRRSIPAGDAHRRDVLRGRVAVLGADAAFKLGDIETARSLTSLGFQAGRSVGEGALRGSAREVAAVNEFYAGRPDEALRLARDGLTHVSGGAVRARLVCQEARALAALGDVRGAAQALDRAYDLADAIPADQWGRPGPSFDQFNPVEVPYNATTALCLLGRPQAAQEHADLALPKLDGMNAPGFRSVIRLDLALALARQGRLELDQVCALATEAIQISWGRTVASVSGRADQLLAATRPHSEVRQVRDLAVLIREWQRSAARQRPGGRAVPVPSSPV
;
A
#
# COMPACT_ATOMS: atom_id res chain seq x y z
N MET A 1 -11.13 18.89 15.24
CA MET A 1 -10.02 19.78 15.67
C MET A 1 -9.23 20.25 14.43
N THR A 2 -9.81 21.18 13.69
CA THR A 2 -9.35 21.65 12.36
C THR A 2 -8.67 23.03 12.47
N ALA A 3 -7.85 23.25 13.48
CA ALA A 3 -7.38 24.63 13.81
C ALA A 3 -5.85 24.82 13.70
N ILE A 4 -5.14 24.01 12.88
CA ILE A 4 -3.68 24.21 12.71
C ILE A 4 -3.32 24.57 11.25
N LEU A 5 -4.29 25.03 10.48
CA LEU A 5 -4.06 25.42 9.08
C LEU A 5 -4.38 26.90 8.79
N ALA A 6 -4.17 27.77 9.77
CA ALA A 6 -4.24 29.23 9.50
C ALA A 6 -2.84 29.73 9.12
N GLU A 7 -2.73 30.41 8.01
CA GLU A 7 -1.53 31.04 7.49
C GLU A 7 -0.94 32.02 8.53
N GLY A 8 0.30 31.80 8.94
CA GLY A 8 1.04 32.70 9.83
C GLY A 8 1.86 31.97 10.85
N GLN A 9 3.12 31.72 10.55
CA GLN A 9 4.12 31.04 11.39
C GLN A 9 3.71 29.61 11.79
N ILE A 10 3.70 28.72 10.82
CA ILE A 10 3.61 27.29 11.07
C ILE A 10 4.93 26.84 11.72
N MET A 11 4.95 26.76 13.05
CA MET A 11 6.00 26.00 13.71
C MET A 11 5.94 24.59 13.14
N GLU A 12 7.04 24.12 12.55
CA GLU A 12 7.09 22.74 12.04
C GLU A 12 6.77 21.76 13.18
N VAL A 13 6.06 20.67 12.85
CA VAL A 13 5.76 19.59 13.80
C VAL A 13 7.03 19.18 14.56
N SER A 14 8.16 19.11 13.86
CA SER A 14 9.46 18.78 14.46
C SER A 14 9.91 19.77 15.55
N ASP A 15 9.58 21.05 15.41
CA ASP A 15 9.96 22.08 16.37
C ASP A 15 9.04 22.07 17.59
N VAL A 16 7.74 21.84 17.38
CA VAL A 16 6.75 21.67 18.47
C VAL A 16 7.14 20.46 19.33
N LEU A 17 7.45 19.34 18.73
CA LEU A 17 7.86 18.13 19.46
C LEU A 17 9.16 18.38 20.24
N ALA A 18 10.15 19.04 19.61
CA ALA A 18 11.45 19.32 20.25
C ALA A 18 11.33 20.25 21.45
N ALA A 19 10.36 21.18 21.45
CA ALA A 19 10.14 22.16 22.52
C ALA A 19 9.26 21.64 23.66
N SER A 20 8.51 20.55 23.44
CA SER A 20 7.53 20.02 24.41
C SER A 20 8.20 19.17 25.51
N PRO A 21 7.59 19.05 26.70
CA PRO A 21 7.96 17.98 27.64
C PRO A 21 7.86 16.61 26.95
N ILE A 22 8.75 15.70 27.32
CA ILE A 22 8.94 14.44 26.57
C ILE A 22 7.65 13.61 26.44
N GLN A 23 6.91 13.45 27.53
CA GLN A 23 5.68 12.67 27.52
C GLN A 23 4.64 13.27 26.58
N LEU A 24 4.44 14.59 26.68
CA LEU A 24 3.50 15.31 25.81
C LEU A 24 3.95 15.24 24.33
N ALA A 25 5.25 15.31 24.06
CA ALA A 25 5.78 15.16 22.70
C ALA A 25 5.48 13.77 22.14
N LEU A 26 5.63 12.72 22.95
CA LEU A 26 5.36 11.34 22.53
C LEU A 26 3.86 11.08 22.34
N GLU A 27 3.01 11.64 23.21
CA GLU A 27 1.54 11.58 23.05
C GLU A 27 1.10 12.24 21.73
N ARG A 28 1.59 13.45 21.46
CA ARG A 28 1.29 14.17 20.22
C ARG A 28 1.81 13.41 18.98
N ALA A 29 2.96 12.77 19.09
CA ALA A 29 3.52 11.99 17.98
C ALA A 29 2.68 10.74 17.70
N ASP A 30 2.15 10.10 18.75
CA ASP A 30 1.23 8.95 18.63
C ASP A 30 -0.07 9.39 17.93
N ASP A 31 -0.72 10.46 18.45
CA ASP A 31 -1.96 11.02 17.89
C ASP A 31 -1.78 11.37 16.40
N LEU A 32 -0.66 12.02 16.06
CA LEU A 32 -0.36 12.39 14.67
C LEU A 32 -0.14 11.15 13.79
N LEU A 33 0.49 10.11 14.29
CA LEU A 33 0.68 8.86 13.57
C LEU A 33 -0.68 8.18 13.31
N ASP A 34 -1.56 8.15 14.31
CA ASP A 34 -2.91 7.58 14.16
C ASP A 34 -3.72 8.36 13.12
N ASP A 35 -3.69 9.71 13.17
CA ASP A 35 -4.33 10.56 12.17
C ASP A 35 -3.79 10.25 10.75
N LEU A 36 -2.48 10.04 10.60
CA LEU A 36 -1.85 9.72 9.32
C LEU A 36 -2.22 8.30 8.85
N LEU A 37 -2.30 7.33 9.76
CA LEU A 37 -2.76 5.98 9.45
C LEU A 37 -4.22 6.01 8.98
N ASP A 38 -5.07 6.80 9.61
CA ASP A 38 -6.47 6.96 9.19
C ASP A 38 -6.59 7.65 7.81
N ALA A 39 -5.67 8.56 7.51
CA ALA A 39 -5.72 9.35 6.27
C ALA A 39 -4.94 8.72 5.09
N HIS A 40 -4.16 7.65 5.31
CA HIS A 40 -3.15 7.19 4.34
C HIS A 40 -3.71 6.78 2.98
N GLU A 41 -4.94 6.28 2.92
CA GLU A 41 -5.64 5.96 1.66
C GLU A 41 -6.38 7.18 1.09
N ALA A 42 -6.81 8.07 1.94
CA ALA A 42 -7.53 9.30 1.54
C ALA A 42 -6.63 10.42 1.07
N UNK A 43 -5.38 10.56 1.38
CA UNK A 43 -4.52 11.60 1.06
C UNK A 43 -3.65 11.25 -0.08
N UNK A 44 -3.01 11.96 -0.59
CA UNK A 44 -2.19 11.81 -1.49
C UNK A 44 -1.12 11.27 -0.97
N PRO A 45 -0.42 10.41 -1.57
CA PRO A 45 0.74 9.78 -0.96
C PRO A 45 1.92 10.74 -0.70
N ALA A 46 2.10 11.71 -1.52
CA ALA A 46 3.14 12.75 -1.33
C ALA A 46 2.93 13.53 -0.02
N HIS A 47 1.67 13.80 0.33
CA HIS A 47 1.35 14.46 1.59
C HIS A 47 1.70 13.56 2.78
N ILE A 48 1.28 12.30 2.73
CA ILE A 48 1.58 11.32 3.79
C ILE A 48 3.11 11.19 3.97
N LEU A 49 3.86 11.05 2.86
CA LEU A 49 5.32 10.95 2.91
C LEU A 49 5.95 12.20 3.55
N ALA A 50 5.49 13.39 3.18
CA ALA A 50 6.01 14.63 3.75
C ALA A 50 5.72 14.74 5.26
N GLN A 51 4.51 14.35 5.69
CA GLN A 51 4.14 14.40 7.11
C GLN A 51 4.89 13.34 7.93
N THR A 52 5.03 12.13 7.43
CA THR A 52 5.82 11.09 8.10
C THR A 52 7.29 11.51 8.22
N GLU A 53 7.85 12.17 7.22
CA GLU A 53 9.22 12.69 7.28
C GLU A 53 9.37 13.80 8.34
N ARG A 54 8.40 14.71 8.44
CA ARG A 54 8.40 15.76 9.48
C ARG A 54 8.32 15.15 10.89
N LEU A 55 7.41 14.18 11.07
CA LEU A 55 7.24 13.47 12.34
C LEU A 55 8.50 12.69 12.70
N ARG A 56 9.11 11.98 11.74
CA ARG A 56 10.37 11.23 11.93
C ARG A 56 11.49 12.16 12.40
N ARG A 57 11.65 13.33 11.76
CA ARG A 57 12.65 14.33 12.17
C ARG A 57 12.41 14.85 13.59
N GLY A 58 11.15 15.05 13.95
CA GLY A 58 10.79 15.45 15.33
C GLY A 58 11.23 14.40 16.33
N LEU A 59 10.89 13.13 16.08
CA LEU A 59 11.29 12.00 16.93
C LEU A 59 12.81 11.82 17.03
N GLU A 60 13.54 12.09 15.92
CA GLU A 60 15.01 12.08 15.91
C GLU A 60 15.61 13.19 16.78
N ARG A 61 15.02 14.39 16.78
CA ARG A 61 15.48 15.47 17.67
C ARG A 61 15.28 15.08 19.14
N LEU A 62 14.18 14.38 19.47
CA LEU A 62 13.96 13.86 20.81
C LEU A 62 15.04 12.85 21.22
N SER A 63 15.62 12.10 20.28
CA SER A 63 16.67 11.12 20.60
C SER A 63 17.96 11.75 21.12
N ARG A 64 18.15 13.06 20.89
CA ARG A 64 19.31 13.81 21.41
C ARG A 64 19.13 14.30 22.85
N ARG A 65 17.93 14.12 23.41
CA ARG A 65 17.62 14.50 24.79
C ARG A 65 17.86 13.31 25.70
N SER A 66 18.24 13.59 26.96
CA SER A 66 18.27 12.57 27.99
C SER A 66 16.81 12.29 28.41
N ILE A 67 16.36 11.08 28.19
CA ILE A 67 14.96 10.68 28.46
C ILE A 67 14.92 9.34 29.19
N PRO A 68 13.88 9.09 30.01
CA PRO A 68 13.72 7.79 30.68
C PRO A 68 13.68 6.63 29.70
N ALA A 69 14.11 5.45 30.15
CA ALA A 69 14.21 4.26 29.29
C ALA A 69 12.86 3.87 28.67
N GLY A 70 11.74 3.97 29.40
CA GLY A 70 10.42 3.68 28.88
C GLY A 70 10.01 4.66 27.77
N ASP A 71 10.29 5.95 27.94
CA ASP A 71 10.03 6.98 26.93
C ASP A 71 10.93 6.77 25.69
N ALA A 72 12.18 6.35 25.91
CA ALA A 72 13.11 6.01 24.81
C ALA A 72 12.57 4.82 24.00
N HIS A 73 12.07 3.78 24.66
CA HIS A 73 11.44 2.63 24.02
C HIS A 73 10.22 3.08 23.18
N ARG A 74 9.29 3.85 23.78
CA ARG A 74 8.10 4.36 23.07
C ARG A 74 8.48 5.21 21.86
N ARG A 75 9.47 6.12 22.00
CA ARG A 75 9.99 6.94 20.90
C ARG A 75 10.49 6.05 19.75
N ASP A 76 11.23 5.00 20.05
CA ASP A 76 11.85 4.16 19.01
C ASP A 76 10.80 3.26 18.31
N VAL A 77 9.76 2.82 19.03
CA VAL A 77 8.59 2.18 18.41
C VAL A 77 7.91 3.14 17.44
N LEU A 78 7.63 4.37 17.88
CA LEU A 78 7.00 5.41 17.04
C LEU A 78 7.85 5.71 15.78
N ARG A 79 9.17 5.87 15.96
CA ARG A 79 10.08 6.09 14.80
C ARG A 79 9.97 4.97 13.77
N GLY A 80 9.91 3.73 14.24
CA GLY A 80 9.75 2.57 13.36
C GLY A 80 8.41 2.56 12.66
N ARG A 81 7.33 2.81 13.37
CA ARG A 81 5.96 2.86 12.82
C ARG A 81 5.84 3.97 11.75
N VAL A 82 6.34 5.16 12.06
CA VAL A 82 6.37 6.31 11.12
C VAL A 82 7.16 5.96 9.86
N ALA A 83 8.30 5.27 10.01
CA ALA A 83 9.11 4.85 8.85
C ALA A 83 8.33 3.85 7.96
N VAL A 84 7.62 2.90 8.55
CA VAL A 84 6.81 1.91 7.79
C VAL A 84 5.68 2.62 7.03
N LEU A 85 4.97 3.56 7.66
CA LEU A 85 3.93 4.34 6.96
C LEU A 85 4.51 5.21 5.85
N GLY A 86 5.66 5.83 6.11
CA GLY A 86 6.40 6.59 5.07
C GLY A 86 6.83 5.70 3.90
N ALA A 87 7.21 4.45 4.18
CA ALA A 87 7.58 3.49 3.13
C ALA A 87 6.38 3.14 2.23
N ASP A 88 5.20 2.93 2.82
CA ASP A 88 3.97 2.71 2.04
C ASP A 88 3.66 3.91 1.13
N ALA A 89 3.79 5.12 1.66
CA ALA A 89 3.57 6.34 0.87
C ALA A 89 4.60 6.47 -0.26
N ALA A 90 5.88 6.19 0.01
CA ALA A 90 6.95 6.20 -1.01
C ALA A 90 6.69 5.16 -2.11
N PHE A 91 6.31 3.94 -1.73
CA PHE A 91 5.88 2.89 -2.66
C PHE A 91 4.75 3.37 -3.56
N LYS A 92 3.71 3.98 -2.99
CA LYS A 92 2.56 4.51 -3.75
C LYS A 92 2.97 5.58 -4.77
N LEU A 93 4.05 6.31 -4.50
CA LEU A 93 4.64 7.29 -5.43
C LEU A 93 5.54 6.65 -6.49
N GLY A 94 5.87 5.37 -6.34
CA GLY A 94 6.82 4.66 -7.19
C GLY A 94 8.28 4.91 -6.82
N ASP A 95 8.52 5.48 -5.64
CA ASP A 95 9.89 5.72 -5.13
C ASP A 95 10.35 4.48 -4.37
N ILE A 96 10.77 3.47 -5.13
CA ILE A 96 11.17 2.14 -4.66
C ILE A 96 12.34 2.24 -3.67
N GLU A 97 13.32 3.10 -3.93
CA GLU A 97 14.53 3.20 -3.10
C GLU A 97 14.24 3.86 -1.75
N THR A 98 13.43 4.91 -1.75
CA THR A 98 12.96 5.52 -0.49
C THR A 98 12.14 4.50 0.32
N ALA A 99 11.26 3.75 -0.34
CA ALA A 99 10.46 2.70 0.34
C ALA A 99 11.38 1.62 0.96
N ARG A 100 12.42 1.16 0.25
CA ARG A 100 13.42 0.21 0.78
C ARG A 100 14.14 0.76 2.00
N SER A 101 14.60 2.00 1.92
CA SER A 101 15.33 2.65 3.01
C SER A 101 14.44 2.76 4.26
N LEU A 102 13.19 3.19 4.08
CA LEU A 102 12.26 3.39 5.19
C LEU A 102 11.79 2.04 5.79
N THR A 103 11.56 0.99 4.99
CA THR A 103 11.25 -0.34 5.54
C THR A 103 12.45 -0.91 6.32
N SER A 104 13.68 -0.66 5.86
CA SER A 104 14.89 -1.06 6.59
C SER A 104 14.97 -0.34 7.95
N LEU A 105 14.67 0.97 7.98
CA LEU A 105 14.64 1.73 9.24
C LEU A 105 13.57 1.19 10.19
N GLY A 106 12.36 0.91 9.70
CA GLY A 106 11.28 0.31 10.49
C GLY A 106 11.68 -1.04 11.07
N PHE A 107 12.28 -1.89 10.26
CA PHE A 107 12.76 -3.21 10.69
C PHE A 107 13.84 -3.09 11.78
N GLN A 108 14.83 -2.20 11.58
CA GLN A 108 15.91 -1.99 12.56
C GLN A 108 15.34 -1.44 13.87
N ALA A 109 14.42 -0.51 13.82
CA ALA A 109 13.72 0.01 15.01
C ALA A 109 13.03 -1.14 15.76
N GLY A 110 12.22 -1.96 15.06
CA GLY A 110 11.55 -3.11 15.67
C GLY A 110 12.52 -4.12 16.27
N ARG A 111 13.69 -4.29 15.64
CA ARG A 111 14.74 -5.17 16.16
C ARG A 111 15.35 -4.61 17.46
N SER A 112 15.61 -3.30 17.49
CA SER A 112 16.26 -2.67 18.66
C SER A 112 15.36 -2.64 19.90
N VAL A 113 14.03 -2.57 19.71
CA VAL A 113 13.07 -2.55 20.82
C VAL A 113 12.43 -3.92 21.09
N GLY A 114 12.73 -4.94 20.30
CA GLY A 114 12.16 -6.28 20.49
C GLY A 114 10.72 -6.43 20.00
N GLU A 115 10.22 -5.50 19.15
CA GLU A 115 8.82 -5.48 18.69
C GLU A 115 8.63 -6.33 17.43
N GLY A 116 8.02 -7.51 17.59
CA GLY A 116 7.76 -8.46 16.49
C GLY A 116 6.79 -7.89 15.47
N ALA A 117 5.70 -7.27 15.91
CA ALA A 117 4.70 -6.69 15.00
C ALA A 117 5.32 -5.62 14.10
N LEU A 118 6.17 -4.75 14.66
CA LEU A 118 6.85 -3.72 13.87
C LEU A 118 7.82 -4.33 12.83
N ARG A 119 8.56 -5.38 13.22
CA ARG A 119 9.42 -6.11 12.27
C ARG A 119 8.60 -6.74 11.15
N GLY A 120 7.50 -7.38 11.52
CA GLY A 120 6.58 -8.00 10.57
C GLY A 120 5.98 -6.98 9.60
N SER A 121 5.47 -5.85 10.11
CA SER A 121 4.91 -4.77 9.27
C SER A 121 5.94 -4.19 8.32
N ALA A 122 7.17 -3.97 8.79
CA ALA A 122 8.25 -3.50 7.92
C ALA A 122 8.55 -4.49 6.77
N ARG A 123 8.51 -5.80 7.07
CA ARG A 123 8.68 -6.85 6.05
C ARG A 123 7.48 -6.94 5.11
N GLU A 124 6.27 -6.74 5.63
CA GLU A 124 5.05 -6.73 4.82
C GLU A 124 5.11 -5.61 3.76
N VAL A 125 5.37 -4.37 4.19
CA VAL A 125 5.46 -3.23 3.26
C VAL A 125 6.65 -3.42 2.28
N ALA A 126 7.78 -3.97 2.76
CA ALA A 126 8.90 -4.30 1.87
C ALA A 126 8.50 -5.34 0.83
N ALA A 127 7.74 -6.38 1.21
CA ALA A 127 7.25 -7.40 0.27
C ALA A 127 6.31 -6.79 -0.78
N VAL A 128 5.41 -5.88 -0.38
CA VAL A 128 4.55 -5.12 -1.30
C VAL A 128 5.42 -4.35 -2.30
N ASN A 129 6.41 -3.62 -1.81
CA ASN A 129 7.31 -2.81 -2.64
C ASN A 129 8.05 -3.67 -3.69
N GLU A 130 8.60 -4.82 -3.26
CA GLU A 130 9.32 -5.72 -4.16
C GLU A 130 8.39 -6.39 -5.17
N PHE A 131 7.18 -6.77 -4.75
CA PHE A 131 6.16 -7.31 -5.66
C PHE A 131 5.87 -6.33 -6.80
N TYR A 132 5.62 -5.07 -6.47
CA TYR A 132 5.32 -4.05 -7.49
C TYR A 132 6.57 -3.60 -8.27
N ALA A 133 7.76 -3.85 -7.74
CA ALA A 133 9.03 -3.66 -8.46
C ALA A 133 9.35 -4.82 -9.43
N GLY A 134 8.44 -5.79 -9.56
CA GLY A 134 8.61 -6.94 -10.46
C GLY A 134 9.57 -8.01 -9.93
N ARG A 135 9.76 -8.08 -8.62
CA ARG A 135 10.63 -9.07 -7.98
C ARG A 135 9.84 -9.95 -7.00
N PRO A 136 8.96 -10.83 -7.53
CA PRO A 136 8.11 -11.65 -6.68
C PRO A 136 8.89 -12.67 -5.80
N ASP A 137 10.07 -13.11 -6.24
CA ASP A 137 10.95 -13.96 -5.46
C ASP A 137 11.42 -13.25 -4.17
N GLU A 138 11.83 -12.00 -4.29
CA GLU A 138 12.23 -11.18 -3.14
C GLU A 138 11.04 -10.82 -2.26
N ALA A 139 9.88 -10.53 -2.88
CA ALA A 139 8.63 -10.31 -2.14
C ALA A 139 8.28 -11.55 -1.29
N LEU A 140 8.38 -12.74 -1.87
CA LEU A 140 8.13 -14.00 -1.16
C LEU A 140 9.11 -14.20 0.01
N ARG A 141 10.40 -13.95 -0.24
CA ARG A 141 11.43 -14.05 0.79
C ARG A 141 11.14 -13.10 1.97
N LEU A 142 10.77 -11.87 1.66
CA LEU A 142 10.46 -10.85 2.69
C LEU A 142 9.19 -11.20 3.46
N ALA A 143 8.13 -11.66 2.78
CA ALA A 143 6.89 -12.07 3.45
C ALA A 143 7.18 -13.24 4.43
N ARG A 144 7.95 -14.22 4.00
CA ARG A 144 8.34 -15.36 4.84
C ARG A 144 9.25 -14.96 6.00
N ASP A 145 10.20 -14.05 5.77
CA ASP A 145 11.03 -13.49 6.86
C ASP A 145 10.13 -12.80 7.89
N GLY A 146 9.16 -11.97 7.42
CA GLY A 146 8.19 -11.30 8.29
C GLY A 146 7.41 -12.27 9.17
N LEU A 147 6.98 -13.39 8.59
CA LEU A 147 6.21 -14.43 9.31
C LEU A 147 7.00 -15.07 10.47
N THR A 148 8.33 -15.02 10.45
CA THR A 148 9.14 -15.53 11.57
C THR A 148 9.09 -14.63 12.80
N HIS A 149 8.61 -13.39 12.66
CA HIS A 149 8.61 -12.38 13.73
C HIS A 149 7.25 -12.23 14.42
N VAL A 150 6.17 -12.81 13.86
CA VAL A 150 4.80 -12.66 14.37
C VAL A 150 4.11 -14.02 14.45
N SER A 151 3.46 -14.29 15.59
CA SER A 151 2.75 -15.55 15.82
C SER A 151 1.28 -15.51 15.39
N GLY A 152 0.66 -14.31 15.29
CA GLY A 152 -0.75 -14.15 14.96
C GLY A 152 -1.12 -12.69 14.68
N GLY A 153 -2.41 -12.43 14.60
CA GLY A 153 -2.97 -11.08 14.49
C GLY A 153 -2.84 -10.45 13.10
N ALA A 154 -3.14 -9.16 13.05
CA ALA A 154 -3.26 -8.36 11.82
C ALA A 154 -2.05 -8.47 10.89
N VAL A 155 -0.86 -8.29 11.45
CA VAL A 155 0.39 -8.28 10.67
C VAL A 155 0.65 -9.65 10.05
N ARG A 156 0.35 -10.75 10.79
CA ARG A 156 0.51 -12.08 10.25
C ARG A 156 -0.46 -12.33 9.08
N ALA A 157 -1.71 -11.92 9.21
CA ALA A 157 -2.71 -12.06 8.14
C ALA A 157 -2.25 -11.34 6.86
N ARG A 158 -1.76 -10.09 6.98
CA ARG A 158 -1.22 -9.34 5.83
C ARG A 158 -0.03 -10.04 5.19
N LEU A 159 0.91 -10.52 5.99
CA LEU A 159 2.11 -11.21 5.49
C LEU A 159 1.72 -12.45 4.68
N VAL A 160 0.72 -13.21 5.14
CA VAL A 160 0.24 -14.39 4.42
C VAL A 160 -0.43 -13.97 3.10
N CYS A 161 -1.15 -12.85 3.07
CA CYS A 161 -1.69 -12.30 1.81
C CYS A 161 -0.56 -11.96 0.83
N GLN A 162 0.53 -11.34 1.31
CA GLN A 162 1.68 -11.02 0.43
C GLN A 162 2.40 -12.30 -0.03
N GLU A 163 2.50 -13.32 0.83
CA GLU A 163 3.02 -14.64 0.44
C GLU A 163 2.18 -15.23 -0.71
N ALA A 164 0.85 -15.19 -0.59
CA ALA A 164 -0.07 -15.70 -1.62
C ALA A 164 0.13 -14.98 -2.97
N ARG A 165 0.22 -13.65 -2.95
CA ARG A 165 0.43 -12.85 -4.17
C ARG A 165 1.78 -13.15 -4.83
N ALA A 166 2.83 -13.25 -4.02
CA ALA A 166 4.18 -13.55 -4.52
C ALA A 166 4.25 -14.95 -5.13
N LEU A 167 3.65 -15.96 -4.46
CA LEU A 167 3.55 -17.32 -4.99
C LEU A 167 2.77 -17.36 -6.31
N ALA A 168 1.66 -16.64 -6.38
CA ALA A 168 0.86 -16.53 -7.61
C ALA A 168 1.66 -15.91 -8.76
N ALA A 169 2.42 -14.85 -8.48
CA ALA A 169 3.28 -14.20 -9.48
C ALA A 169 4.42 -15.12 -9.97
N LEU A 170 4.84 -16.05 -9.11
CA LEU A 170 5.84 -17.07 -9.46
C LEU A 170 5.21 -18.31 -10.14
N GLY A 171 3.89 -18.35 -10.29
CA GLY A 171 3.17 -19.46 -10.91
C GLY A 171 2.96 -20.66 -10.00
N ASP A 172 3.22 -20.54 -8.70
CA ASP A 172 2.99 -21.62 -7.73
C ASP A 172 1.50 -21.63 -7.33
N VAL A 173 0.70 -22.29 -8.13
CA VAL A 173 -0.77 -22.40 -7.95
C VAL A 173 -1.11 -23.01 -6.59
N ARG A 174 -0.42 -24.12 -6.23
CA ARG A 174 -0.68 -24.84 -5.00
C ARG A 174 -0.30 -24.02 -3.76
N GLY A 175 0.90 -23.45 -3.79
CA GLY A 175 1.38 -22.60 -2.71
C GLY A 175 0.49 -21.38 -2.49
N ALA A 176 0.07 -20.73 -3.58
CA ALA A 176 -0.83 -19.57 -3.51
C ALA A 176 -2.19 -19.96 -2.89
N ALA A 177 -2.79 -21.07 -3.31
CA ALA A 177 -4.07 -21.54 -2.75
C ALA A 177 -3.94 -21.81 -1.24
N GLN A 178 -2.91 -22.55 -0.83
CA GLN A 178 -2.66 -22.84 0.60
C GLN A 178 -2.43 -21.56 1.42
N ALA A 179 -1.74 -20.57 0.84
CA ALA A 179 -1.54 -19.29 1.53
C ALA A 179 -2.86 -18.52 1.65
N LEU A 180 -3.72 -18.53 0.63
CA LEU A 180 -5.04 -17.89 0.69
C LEU A 180 -5.93 -18.54 1.75
N ASP A 181 -5.96 -19.88 1.82
CA ASP A 181 -6.72 -20.59 2.86
C ASP A 181 -6.26 -20.12 4.25
N ARG A 182 -4.95 -20.12 4.49
CA ARG A 182 -4.41 -19.62 5.77
C ARG A 182 -4.76 -18.15 6.04
N ALA A 183 -4.81 -17.32 4.99
CA ALA A 183 -5.17 -15.90 5.15
C ALA A 183 -6.62 -15.75 5.62
N TYR A 184 -7.54 -16.54 5.06
CA TYR A 184 -8.94 -16.56 5.50
C TYR A 184 -9.06 -17.04 6.96
N ASP A 185 -8.40 -18.15 7.31
CA ASP A 185 -8.41 -18.67 8.69
C ASP A 185 -7.90 -17.62 9.69
N LEU A 186 -6.83 -16.90 9.33
CA LEU A 186 -6.27 -15.85 10.18
C LEU A 186 -7.22 -14.65 10.29
N ALA A 187 -7.85 -14.24 9.20
CA ALA A 187 -8.78 -13.11 9.20
C ALA A 187 -10.02 -13.42 10.06
N ASP A 188 -10.55 -14.65 9.96
CA ASP A 188 -11.71 -15.09 10.74
C ASP A 188 -11.40 -15.16 12.24
N ALA A 189 -10.14 -15.37 12.60
CA ALA A 189 -9.69 -15.39 13.99
C ALA A 189 -9.49 -14.01 14.61
N ILE A 190 -9.49 -12.92 13.80
CA ILE A 190 -9.29 -11.56 14.30
C ILE A 190 -10.63 -10.99 14.81
N PRO A 191 -10.73 -10.62 16.09
CA PRO A 191 -11.96 -10.06 16.64
C PRO A 191 -12.37 -8.75 15.98
N ALA A 192 -13.69 -8.51 15.91
CA ALA A 192 -14.24 -7.33 15.22
C ALA A 192 -13.77 -5.98 15.81
N ASP A 193 -13.43 -5.94 17.08
CA ASP A 193 -12.88 -4.73 17.73
C ASP A 193 -11.44 -4.40 17.27
N GLN A 194 -10.78 -5.35 16.57
CA GLN A 194 -9.47 -5.15 15.94
C GLN A 194 -9.59 -4.89 14.44
N TRP A 195 -10.80 -4.74 13.92
CA TRP A 195 -10.98 -4.39 12.50
C TRP A 195 -10.77 -2.88 12.31
N GLY A 196 -10.00 -2.54 11.29
CA GLY A 196 -9.68 -1.16 10.96
C GLY A 196 -9.80 -0.87 9.47
N ARG A 197 -9.10 0.13 9.01
CA ARG A 197 -9.01 0.46 7.58
C ARG A 197 -8.09 -0.53 6.87
N PRO A 198 -8.30 -0.80 5.57
CA PRO A 198 -7.35 -1.63 4.82
C PRO A 198 -6.03 -0.88 4.60
N GLY A 199 -4.93 -1.63 4.61
CA GLY A 199 -3.58 -1.09 4.40
C GLY A 199 -2.70 -1.19 5.64
N PRO A 200 -1.54 -0.51 5.65
CA PRO A 200 -0.57 -0.68 6.73
C PRO A 200 -1.15 -0.26 8.09
N SER A 201 -1.02 -1.17 9.02
CA SER A 201 -1.38 -0.98 10.42
C SER A 201 -0.56 -1.97 11.25
N PHE A 202 -0.48 -1.76 12.55
CA PHE A 202 0.38 -2.58 13.41
C PHE A 202 -0.45 -3.54 14.29
N ASP A 203 -1.73 -3.23 14.47
CA ASP A 203 -2.62 -3.91 15.40
C ASP A 203 -4.03 -4.15 14.85
N GLN A 204 -4.40 -3.46 13.78
CA GLN A 204 -5.73 -3.60 13.15
C GLN A 204 -5.64 -4.29 11.80
N PHE A 205 -6.70 -4.95 11.39
CA PHE A 205 -6.84 -5.63 10.10
C PHE A 205 -8.22 -5.38 9.52
N ASN A 206 -8.31 -5.21 8.23
CA ASN A 206 -9.62 -5.21 7.57
C ASN A 206 -9.79 -6.55 6.84
N PRO A 207 -10.83 -7.34 7.19
CA PRO A 207 -11.05 -8.63 6.52
C PRO A 207 -11.22 -8.54 5.01
N VAL A 208 -11.57 -7.37 4.46
CA VAL A 208 -11.67 -7.15 3.01
C VAL A 208 -10.31 -7.36 2.30
N GLU A 209 -9.22 -7.24 3.05
CA GLU A 209 -7.87 -7.40 2.47
C GLU A 209 -7.63 -8.83 1.96
N VAL A 210 -8.28 -9.86 2.55
CA VAL A 210 -8.09 -11.23 2.06
C VAL A 210 -8.72 -11.43 0.69
N PRO A 211 -10.03 -11.20 0.47
CA PRO A 211 -10.59 -11.36 -0.88
C PRO A 211 -9.99 -10.38 -1.90
N TYR A 212 -9.57 -9.17 -1.49
CA TYR A 212 -8.81 -8.25 -2.35
C TYR A 212 -7.50 -8.88 -2.85
N ASN A 213 -6.69 -9.44 -1.94
CA ASN A 213 -5.41 -10.07 -2.30
C ASN A 213 -5.62 -11.38 -3.07
N ALA A 214 -6.68 -12.13 -2.75
CA ALA A 214 -7.08 -13.34 -3.49
C ALA A 214 -7.42 -13.00 -4.95
N THR A 215 -8.17 -11.92 -5.17
CA THR A 215 -8.48 -11.44 -6.54
C THR A 215 -7.18 -11.21 -7.31
N THR A 216 -6.24 -10.44 -6.75
CA THR A 216 -4.95 -10.18 -7.40
C THR A 216 -4.20 -11.49 -7.71
N ALA A 217 -4.11 -12.39 -6.73
CA ALA A 217 -3.39 -13.66 -6.88
C ALA A 217 -4.01 -14.53 -7.99
N LEU A 218 -5.33 -14.64 -8.02
CA LEU A 218 -6.05 -15.45 -9.02
C LEU A 218 -5.96 -14.83 -10.43
N CYS A 219 -5.99 -13.50 -10.52
CA CYS A 219 -5.75 -12.79 -11.80
C CYS A 219 -4.34 -13.09 -12.34
N LEU A 220 -3.33 -13.11 -11.48
CA LEU A 220 -1.95 -13.45 -11.86
C LEU A 220 -1.84 -14.89 -12.36
N LEU A 221 -2.61 -15.81 -11.75
CA LEU A 221 -2.66 -17.21 -12.14
C LEU A 221 -3.54 -17.47 -13.38
N GLY A 222 -4.10 -16.44 -14.00
CA GLY A 222 -4.94 -16.56 -15.19
C GLY A 222 -6.30 -17.21 -14.91
N ARG A 223 -6.85 -16.99 -13.71
CA ARG A 223 -8.12 -17.57 -13.26
C ARG A 223 -9.17 -16.47 -12.99
N PRO A 224 -9.59 -15.71 -14.02
CA PRO A 224 -10.45 -14.53 -13.79
C PRO A 224 -11.84 -14.89 -13.23
N GLN A 225 -12.40 -16.06 -13.54
CA GLN A 225 -13.69 -16.45 -12.97
C GLN A 225 -13.60 -16.62 -11.43
N ALA A 226 -12.58 -17.34 -10.96
CA ALA A 226 -12.34 -17.47 -9.52
C ALA A 226 -11.97 -16.11 -8.89
N ALA A 227 -11.20 -15.28 -9.60
CA ALA A 227 -10.87 -13.92 -9.15
C ALA A 227 -12.14 -13.07 -8.99
N GLN A 228 -13.10 -13.21 -9.91
CA GLN A 228 -14.38 -12.50 -9.85
C GLN A 228 -15.16 -12.86 -8.57
N GLU A 229 -15.18 -14.15 -8.19
CA GLU A 229 -15.87 -14.58 -6.96
C GLU A 229 -15.32 -13.85 -5.72
N HIS A 230 -14.00 -13.69 -5.63
CA HIS A 230 -13.37 -12.96 -4.53
C HIS A 230 -13.59 -11.44 -4.65
N ALA A 231 -13.57 -10.91 -5.87
CA ALA A 231 -13.86 -9.48 -6.10
C ALA A 231 -15.30 -9.14 -5.68
N ASP A 232 -16.25 -10.04 -5.92
CA ASP A 232 -17.66 -9.87 -5.52
C ASP A 232 -17.82 -9.80 -3.99
N LEU A 233 -16.89 -10.39 -3.24
CA LEU A 233 -16.84 -10.26 -1.77
C LEU A 233 -16.19 -8.94 -1.33
N ALA A 234 -15.19 -8.46 -2.08
CA ALA A 234 -14.39 -7.30 -1.71
C ALA A 234 -15.01 -5.97 -2.17
N LEU A 235 -15.48 -5.91 -3.43
CA LEU A 235 -15.90 -4.64 -4.06
C LEU A 235 -17.03 -3.92 -3.30
N PRO A 236 -18.13 -4.60 -2.88
CA PRO A 236 -19.18 -3.88 -2.15
C PRO A 236 -18.69 -3.23 -0.86
N LYS A 237 -17.73 -3.87 -0.18
CA LYS A 237 -17.14 -3.33 1.05
C LYS A 237 -16.19 -2.16 0.73
N LEU A 238 -15.30 -2.37 -0.24
CA LEU A 238 -14.32 -1.34 -0.66
C LEU A 238 -15.02 -0.09 -1.21
N ASP A 239 -16.12 -0.24 -1.94
CA ASP A 239 -16.84 0.89 -2.52
C ASP A 239 -17.53 1.75 -1.44
N GLY A 240 -17.80 1.18 -0.28
CA GLY A 240 -18.23 1.91 0.91
C GLY A 240 -17.09 2.59 1.67
N MET A 241 -15.82 2.39 1.28
CA MET A 241 -14.65 2.91 1.98
C MET A 241 -13.94 3.98 1.16
N ASN A 242 -13.29 4.93 1.84
CA ASN A 242 -12.40 5.89 1.19
C ASN A 242 -11.02 5.27 0.99
N ALA A 243 -10.97 4.25 0.10
CA ALA A 243 -9.75 3.49 -0.21
C ALA A 243 -9.56 3.39 -1.74
N PRO A 244 -9.33 4.54 -2.42
CA PRO A 244 -9.31 4.57 -3.89
C PRO A 244 -8.23 3.68 -4.51
N GLY A 245 -7.10 3.51 -3.86
CA GLY A 245 -6.03 2.62 -4.34
C GLY A 245 -6.52 1.17 -4.45
N PHE A 246 -7.13 0.65 -3.38
CA PHE A 246 -7.69 -0.72 -3.36
C PHE A 246 -8.79 -0.89 -4.41
N ARG A 247 -9.71 0.08 -4.47
CA ARG A 247 -10.86 0.08 -5.39
C ARG A 247 -10.42 0.04 -6.87
N SER A 248 -9.38 0.79 -7.20
CA SER A 248 -8.86 0.86 -8.57
C SER A 248 -8.03 -0.37 -8.93
N VAL A 249 -7.17 -0.84 -8.03
CA VAL A 249 -6.28 -1.98 -8.29
C VAL A 249 -7.11 -3.25 -8.58
N ILE A 250 -8.10 -3.56 -7.75
CA ILE A 250 -8.91 -4.78 -7.91
C ILE A 250 -9.64 -4.80 -9.29
N ARG A 251 -10.18 -3.65 -9.72
CA ARG A 251 -10.85 -3.51 -11.02
C ARG A 251 -9.87 -3.67 -12.18
N LEU A 252 -8.67 -3.09 -12.05
CA LEU A 252 -7.65 -3.20 -13.09
C LEU A 252 -7.07 -4.62 -13.16
N ASP A 253 -6.93 -5.31 -12.03
CA ASP A 253 -6.50 -6.72 -12.03
C ASP A 253 -7.51 -7.58 -12.79
N LEU A 254 -8.81 -7.42 -12.53
CA LEU A 254 -9.87 -8.14 -13.26
C LEU A 254 -9.84 -7.79 -14.76
N ALA A 255 -9.77 -6.50 -15.10
CA ALA A 255 -9.71 -6.06 -16.49
C ALA A 255 -8.52 -6.67 -17.22
N LEU A 256 -7.34 -6.70 -16.57
CA LEU A 256 -6.12 -7.31 -17.12
C LEU A 256 -6.27 -8.83 -17.32
N ALA A 257 -6.85 -9.50 -16.33
CA ALA A 257 -7.04 -10.96 -16.40
C ALA A 257 -7.99 -11.34 -17.55
N LEU A 258 -9.07 -10.58 -17.72
CA LEU A 258 -10.02 -10.77 -18.82
C LEU A 258 -9.35 -10.48 -20.17
N ALA A 259 -8.61 -9.37 -20.26
CA ALA A 259 -7.93 -8.97 -21.51
C ALA A 259 -6.89 -10.00 -21.98
N ARG A 260 -6.35 -10.81 -21.08
CA ARG A 260 -5.32 -11.82 -21.38
C ARG A 260 -5.89 -13.20 -21.77
N GLN A 261 -7.20 -13.42 -21.66
CA GLN A 261 -7.79 -14.75 -21.87
C GLN A 261 -8.09 -15.11 -23.34
N GLY A 262 -7.84 -14.24 -24.29
CA GLY A 262 -8.11 -14.51 -25.70
C GLY A 262 -9.60 -14.49 -26.09
N ARG A 263 -10.51 -14.52 -25.14
CA ARG A 263 -11.93 -14.19 -25.32
C ARG A 263 -12.14 -12.82 -24.69
N LEU A 264 -11.96 -11.80 -25.50
CA LEU A 264 -12.02 -10.44 -25.00
C LEU A 264 -13.47 -10.01 -24.78
N GLU A 265 -13.87 -9.94 -23.55
CA GLU A 265 -15.08 -9.22 -23.15
C GLU A 265 -14.74 -7.73 -23.05
N LEU A 266 -14.46 -7.13 -24.23
CA LEU A 266 -13.94 -5.75 -24.32
C LEU A 266 -14.82 -4.74 -23.60
N ASP A 267 -16.14 -4.92 -23.65
CA ASP A 267 -17.07 -4.02 -22.94
C ASP A 267 -16.82 -4.07 -21.42
N GLN A 268 -16.68 -5.27 -20.86
CA GLN A 268 -16.41 -5.44 -19.42
C GLN A 268 -15.02 -4.92 -19.05
N VAL A 269 -14.00 -5.24 -19.88
CA VAL A 269 -12.63 -4.74 -19.70
C VAL A 269 -12.62 -3.22 -19.66
N CYS A 270 -13.28 -2.57 -20.63
CA CYS A 270 -13.32 -1.11 -20.73
C CYS A 270 -14.11 -0.49 -19.58
N ALA A 271 -15.23 -1.12 -19.16
CA ALA A 271 -16.05 -0.63 -18.05
C ALA A 271 -15.26 -0.65 -16.73
N LEU A 272 -14.65 -1.79 -16.38
CA LEU A 272 -13.83 -1.94 -15.16
C LEU A 272 -12.69 -0.93 -15.14
N ALA A 273 -11.98 -0.80 -16.27
CA ALA A 273 -10.83 0.10 -16.36
C ALA A 273 -11.25 1.58 -16.27
N THR A 274 -12.34 1.95 -16.94
CA THR A 274 -12.87 3.32 -16.90
C THR A 274 -13.22 3.70 -15.45
N GLU A 275 -13.93 2.84 -14.75
CA GLU A 275 -14.29 3.06 -13.35
C GLU A 275 -13.05 3.19 -12.47
N ALA A 276 -12.07 2.32 -12.64
CA ALA A 276 -10.81 2.36 -11.87
C ALA A 276 -10.07 3.69 -12.07
N ILE A 277 -9.99 4.18 -13.31
CA ILE A 277 -9.32 5.45 -13.63
C ILE A 277 -10.11 6.63 -13.05
N GLN A 278 -11.44 6.59 -13.11
CA GLN A 278 -12.30 7.63 -12.53
C GLN A 278 -12.12 7.70 -11.00
N ILE A 279 -12.06 6.55 -10.31
CA ILE A 279 -11.81 6.47 -8.86
C ILE A 279 -10.44 7.09 -8.52
N SER A 280 -9.45 6.88 -9.37
CA SER A 280 -8.08 7.39 -9.16
C SER A 280 -7.86 8.81 -9.72
N TRP A 281 -8.91 9.48 -10.22
CA TRP A 281 -8.75 10.81 -10.81
C TRP A 281 -8.20 11.81 -9.78
N GLY A 282 -7.19 12.56 -10.18
CA GLY A 282 -6.52 13.51 -9.29
C GLY A 282 -5.46 12.87 -8.37
N ARG A 283 -5.20 11.57 -8.53
CA ARG A 283 -4.19 10.85 -7.73
C ARG A 283 -3.29 10.03 -8.63
N THR A 284 -2.00 10.02 -8.30
CA THR A 284 -1.05 9.10 -8.92
C THR A 284 -0.66 8.05 -7.87
N VAL A 285 -1.03 6.80 -8.14
CA VAL A 285 -0.59 5.66 -7.32
C VAL A 285 0.12 4.71 -8.28
N ALA A 286 1.37 4.39 -7.99
CA ALA A 286 2.24 3.60 -8.88
C ALA A 286 1.62 2.26 -9.27
N SER A 287 0.95 1.58 -8.33
CA SER A 287 0.29 0.31 -8.58
C SER A 287 -0.86 0.41 -9.60
N VAL A 288 -1.57 1.55 -9.61
CA VAL A 288 -2.63 1.84 -10.59
C VAL A 288 -2.01 2.18 -11.95
N SER A 289 -0.97 3.04 -11.95
CA SER A 289 -0.28 3.45 -13.19
C SER A 289 0.31 2.25 -13.94
N GLY A 290 1.01 1.36 -13.23
CA GLY A 290 1.61 0.18 -13.85
C GLY A 290 0.56 -0.75 -14.48
N ARG A 291 -0.59 -0.93 -13.82
CA ARG A 291 -1.68 -1.74 -14.36
C ARG A 291 -2.34 -1.07 -15.58
N ALA A 292 -2.51 0.23 -15.52
CA ALA A 292 -3.06 0.99 -16.65
C ALA A 292 -2.17 0.86 -17.90
N ASP A 293 -0.84 0.93 -17.71
CA ASP A 293 0.13 0.72 -18.79
C ASP A 293 0.04 -0.71 -19.37
N GLN A 294 -0.03 -1.72 -18.51
CA GLN A 294 -0.20 -3.11 -18.92
C GLN A 294 -1.52 -3.30 -19.69
N LEU A 295 -2.58 -2.64 -19.25
CA LEU A 295 -3.89 -2.73 -19.91
C LEU A 295 -3.87 -2.07 -21.29
N LEU A 296 -3.23 -0.90 -21.42
CA LEU A 296 -3.01 -0.26 -22.73
C LEU A 296 -2.26 -1.20 -23.70
N ALA A 297 -1.25 -1.90 -23.19
CA ALA A 297 -0.50 -2.88 -24.00
C ALA A 297 -1.38 -4.08 -24.38
N ALA A 298 -2.14 -4.63 -23.45
CA ALA A 298 -3.01 -5.79 -23.65
C ALA A 298 -4.17 -5.50 -24.63
N THR A 299 -4.73 -4.29 -24.59
CA THR A 299 -5.86 -3.90 -25.44
C THR A 299 -5.42 -3.32 -26.81
N ARG A 300 -4.13 -3.05 -27.00
CA ARG A 300 -3.60 -2.46 -28.26
C ARG A 300 -4.02 -3.21 -29.52
N PRO A 301 -4.07 -4.57 -29.57
CA PRO A 301 -4.54 -5.28 -30.76
C PRO A 301 -5.97 -4.96 -31.18
N HIS A 302 -6.78 -4.38 -30.30
CA HIS A 302 -8.19 -4.04 -30.53
C HIS A 302 -8.43 -2.52 -30.63
N SER A 303 -7.40 -1.78 -31.05
CA SER A 303 -7.46 -0.30 -31.12
C SER A 303 -8.45 0.24 -32.17
N GLU A 304 -8.95 -0.62 -33.07
CA GLU A 304 -10.04 -0.30 -34.00
C GLU A 304 -11.40 -0.20 -33.28
N VAL A 305 -11.54 -0.80 -32.10
CA VAL A 305 -12.80 -0.73 -31.31
C VAL A 305 -12.90 0.61 -30.62
N ARG A 306 -14.04 1.27 -30.73
CA ARG A 306 -14.26 2.62 -30.19
C ARG A 306 -13.99 2.70 -28.68
N GLN A 307 -14.57 1.76 -27.91
CA GLN A 307 -14.42 1.76 -26.46
C GLN A 307 -12.94 1.65 -26.02
N VAL A 308 -12.14 0.87 -26.77
CA VAL A 308 -10.70 0.73 -26.49
C VAL A 308 -9.95 2.04 -26.77
N ARG A 309 -10.31 2.74 -27.85
CA ARG A 309 -9.73 4.06 -28.14
C ARG A 309 -10.09 5.09 -27.05
N ASP A 310 -11.37 5.10 -26.65
CA ASP A 310 -11.86 6.04 -25.62
C ASP A 310 -11.15 5.77 -24.28
N LEU A 311 -11.00 4.50 -23.89
CA LEU A 311 -10.25 4.09 -22.70
C LEU A 311 -8.78 4.54 -22.78
N ALA A 312 -8.15 4.34 -23.93
CA ALA A 312 -6.74 4.75 -24.11
C ALA A 312 -6.57 6.28 -23.99
N VAL A 313 -7.53 7.05 -24.48
CA VAL A 313 -7.54 8.52 -24.30
C VAL A 313 -7.69 8.85 -22.83
N LEU A 314 -8.65 8.26 -22.13
CA LEU A 314 -8.93 8.48 -20.71
C LEU A 314 -7.69 8.21 -19.85
N ILE A 315 -7.03 7.06 -20.05
CA ILE A 315 -5.82 6.68 -19.30
C ILE A 315 -4.72 7.73 -19.53
N ARG A 316 -4.46 8.12 -20.78
CA ARG A 316 -3.41 9.12 -21.08
C ARG A 316 -3.73 10.49 -20.49
N GLU A 317 -4.99 10.90 -20.46
CA GLU A 317 -5.43 12.17 -19.84
C GLU A 317 -5.22 12.12 -18.32
N TRP A 318 -5.60 11.02 -17.69
CA TRP A 318 -5.37 10.79 -16.26
C TRP A 318 -3.86 10.85 -15.93
N GLN A 319 -3.03 10.16 -16.71
CA GLN A 319 -1.56 10.17 -16.53
C GLN A 319 -0.96 11.58 -16.67
N ARG A 320 -1.41 12.36 -17.67
CA ARG A 320 -0.96 13.74 -17.85
C ARG A 320 -1.41 14.65 -16.70
N SER A 321 -2.61 14.47 -16.23
CA SER A 321 -3.16 15.19 -15.06
C SER A 321 -2.30 14.90 -13.82
N ALA A 322 -1.98 13.65 -13.60
CA ALA A 322 -1.16 13.18 -12.49
C ALA A 322 0.29 13.73 -12.56
N ALA A 323 0.88 13.76 -13.75
CA ALA A 323 2.23 14.29 -13.96
C ALA A 323 2.33 15.79 -13.62
N ARG A 324 1.28 16.56 -13.90
CA ARG A 324 1.23 17.99 -13.57
C ARG A 324 1.15 18.28 -12.07
N GLN A 325 0.72 17.29 -11.27
CA GLN A 325 0.56 17.46 -9.82
C GLN A 325 1.82 17.06 -9.03
N ARG A 326 2.85 16.51 -9.69
CA ARG A 326 4.12 16.16 -9.03
C ARG A 326 4.95 17.41 -8.75
N PRO A 327 5.29 17.74 -7.49
CA PRO A 327 6.18 18.86 -7.20
C PRO A 327 7.58 18.56 -7.79
N GLY A 328 8.08 19.40 -8.67
CA GLY A 328 9.44 19.31 -9.19
C GLY A 328 9.65 18.37 -10.38
N GLY A 329 8.68 18.32 -11.30
CA GLY A 329 8.65 17.39 -12.43
C GLY A 329 9.89 17.30 -13.31
N ARG A 330 10.83 16.40 -12.95
CA ARG A 330 11.71 15.77 -13.94
C ARG A 330 11.11 14.37 -14.20
N ALA A 331 10.70 14.15 -15.44
CA ALA A 331 10.28 12.82 -15.88
C ALA A 331 11.46 11.84 -15.69
N VAL A 332 11.31 10.92 -14.76
CA VAL A 332 12.22 9.78 -14.68
C VAL A 332 11.75 8.78 -15.75
N PRO A 333 12.62 8.39 -16.70
CA PRO A 333 12.23 7.39 -17.69
C PRO A 333 11.94 6.06 -16.96
N VAL A 334 10.79 5.50 -17.22
CA VAL A 334 10.46 4.14 -16.77
C VAL A 334 11.39 3.17 -17.50
N PRO A 335 12.16 2.33 -16.81
CA PRO A 335 12.95 1.32 -17.50
C PRO A 335 12.00 0.36 -18.22
N SER A 336 12.21 0.18 -19.50
CA SER A 336 11.52 -0.83 -20.31
C SER A 336 11.92 -2.21 -19.77
N SER A 337 10.94 -2.95 -19.28
CA SER A 337 11.15 -4.35 -18.87
C SER A 337 11.59 -5.17 -20.10
N PRO A 338 12.57 -6.05 -19.95
CA PRO A 338 12.90 -6.96 -21.05
C PRO A 338 11.74 -7.93 -21.30
N VAL A 339 11.56 -8.27 -22.54
CA VAL A 339 10.55 -9.19 -23.10
C VAL A 339 10.66 -10.58 -22.45
#